data_7d5b8885b112fc50bc16870d98780df7
#
_entry.id   7d5b8885b112fc50bc16870d98780df7
#
_cell.length_a   1.000
_cell.length_b   1.000
_cell.length_c   1.000
_cell.angle_alpha   90.00
_cell.angle_beta   90.00
_cell.angle_gamma   90.00
#
_symmetry.space_group_name_H-M   'P 1'
#
loop_
_entity.id
_entity.type
_entity.pdbx_description
1 polymer ?
#
loop_
_entity_poly.entity_id
_entity_poly.type
_entity_poly.pdbx_seq_one_letter_code
_entity_poly.pdbx_strand_id
1 'polypeptide(L)'
;MKHLEPRATWVYLREHPNALFVDLRMEIEHLYVGHPPGVVHIPWYEYPEMQVDPARFAAQVEREAGGKTRPVVLLCRSGRRTLPAGAALEAAGFGEVVNVVHGFEGELDAHFRRGRLNGWRFDGLPWEQM
;
A
#
# COMPACT_ATOMS: atom_id res chain seq x y z
N MET A 1 14.10 2.29 0.85
CA MET A 1 12.63 2.42 1.03
C MET A 1 12.37 3.27 2.26
N LYS A 2 11.48 4.26 2.11
CA LYS A 2 11.03 5.05 3.25
C LYS A 2 9.91 4.31 3.97
N HIS A 3 9.86 4.45 5.30
CA HIS A 3 8.81 3.85 6.12
C HIS A 3 8.11 4.98 6.86
N LEU A 4 6.84 5.22 6.51
CA LEU A 4 6.06 6.31 7.09
C LEU A 4 4.80 5.73 7.75
N GLU A 5 4.50 6.22 8.95
CA GLU A 5 3.22 5.93 9.59
C GLU A 5 2.07 6.59 8.80
N PRO A 6 0.82 6.17 9.01
CA PRO A 6 -0.30 6.66 8.19
C PRO A 6 -0.43 8.19 8.15
N ARG A 7 -0.30 8.87 9.29
CA ARG A 7 -0.43 10.34 9.32
C ARG A 7 0.70 11.02 8.55
N ALA A 8 1.93 10.52 8.69
CA ALA A 8 3.05 11.04 7.93
C ALA A 8 2.89 10.76 6.43
N THR A 9 2.32 9.60 6.09
CA THR A 9 2.01 9.26 4.69
C THR A 9 0.97 10.23 4.11
N TRP A 10 -0.04 10.57 4.88
CA TRP A 10 -1.05 11.54 4.45
C TRP A 10 -0.42 12.88 4.11
N VAL A 11 0.49 13.37 4.96
CA VAL A 11 1.24 14.61 4.71
C VAL A 11 2.12 14.46 3.46
N TYR A 12 2.83 13.33 3.35
CA TYR A 12 3.68 13.04 2.20
C TYR A 12 2.90 13.11 0.88
N LEU A 13 1.72 12.47 0.82
CA LEU A 13 0.89 12.46 -0.37
C LEU A 13 0.40 13.86 -0.76
N ARG A 14 0.14 14.71 0.20
CA ARG A 14 -0.28 16.09 -0.04
C ARG A 14 0.89 16.94 -0.53
N GLU A 15 2.08 16.67 -0.07
CA GLU A 15 3.30 17.35 -0.52
C GLU A 15 3.82 16.82 -1.85
N HIS A 16 3.43 15.60 -2.21
CA HIS A 16 3.84 14.94 -3.47
C HIS A 16 2.60 14.52 -4.26
N PRO A 17 1.87 15.48 -4.85
CA PRO A 17 0.61 15.14 -5.55
C PRO A 17 0.82 14.25 -6.77
N ASN A 18 2.05 14.12 -7.27
CA ASN A 18 2.38 13.20 -8.35
C ASN A 18 2.68 11.79 -7.88
N ALA A 19 2.75 11.54 -6.57
CA ALA A 19 3.02 10.20 -6.06
C ALA A 19 1.89 9.25 -6.44
N LEU A 20 2.26 8.03 -6.85
CA LEU A 20 1.29 6.96 -7.10
C LEU A 20 1.02 6.23 -5.79
N PHE A 21 -0.22 6.28 -5.34
CA PHE A 21 -0.64 5.59 -4.11
C PHE A 21 -1.27 4.25 -4.49
N VAL A 22 -0.63 3.15 -4.08
CA VAL A 22 -0.99 1.79 -4.49
C VAL A 22 -1.50 0.99 -3.30
N ASP A 23 -2.71 0.47 -3.43
CA ASP A 23 -3.23 -0.57 -2.54
C ASP A 23 -2.88 -1.92 -3.16
N LEU A 24 -2.00 -2.67 -2.51
CA LEU A 24 -1.53 -3.94 -3.06
C LEU A 24 -2.20 -5.17 -2.44
N ARG A 25 -3.29 -4.94 -1.69
CA ARG A 25 -4.07 -6.02 -1.11
C ARG A 25 -4.92 -6.73 -2.17
N MET A 26 -5.56 -7.82 -1.77
CA MET A 26 -6.52 -8.50 -2.64
C MET A 26 -7.75 -7.63 -2.89
N GLU A 27 -8.45 -7.90 -4.00
CA GLU A 27 -9.63 -7.14 -4.40
C GLU A 27 -10.69 -7.12 -3.30
N ILE A 28 -10.91 -8.25 -2.62
CA ILE A 28 -11.91 -8.31 -1.56
C ILE A 28 -11.56 -7.38 -0.39
N GLU A 29 -10.29 -7.24 -0.07
CA GLU A 29 -9.85 -6.30 0.95
C GLU A 29 -10.06 -4.86 0.50
N HIS A 30 -9.68 -4.56 -0.74
CA HIS A 30 -9.82 -3.22 -1.31
C HIS A 30 -11.28 -2.77 -1.33
N LEU A 31 -12.18 -3.64 -1.78
CA LEU A 31 -13.59 -3.28 -1.95
C LEU A 31 -14.38 -3.35 -0.63
N TYR A 32 -14.31 -4.48 0.08
CA TYR A 32 -15.21 -4.72 1.23
C TYR A 32 -14.66 -4.19 2.55
N VAL A 33 -13.37 -4.32 2.78
CA VAL A 33 -12.76 -3.73 3.97
C VAL A 33 -12.65 -2.22 3.82
N GLY A 34 -12.43 -1.76 2.60
CA GLY A 34 -12.32 -0.35 2.27
C GLY A 34 -10.91 0.04 1.88
N HIS A 35 -10.74 1.26 1.42
CA HIS A 35 -9.47 1.78 0.94
C HIS A 35 -9.44 3.32 1.08
N PRO A 36 -8.25 3.93 1.13
CA PRO A 36 -8.14 5.38 1.08
C PRO A 36 -8.61 5.94 -0.27
N PRO A 37 -9.12 7.17 -0.32
CA PRO A 37 -9.43 7.81 -1.60
C PRO A 37 -8.16 7.98 -2.43
N GLY A 38 -8.31 7.84 -3.74
CA GLY A 38 -7.22 8.10 -4.69
C GLY A 38 -6.19 6.98 -4.82
N VAL A 39 -6.37 5.84 -4.14
CA VAL A 39 -5.48 4.71 -4.35
C VAL A 39 -5.79 4.00 -5.67
N VAL A 40 -4.75 3.45 -6.27
CA VAL A 40 -4.86 2.55 -7.42
C VAL A 40 -4.67 1.13 -6.89
N HIS A 41 -5.54 0.22 -7.30
CA HIS A 41 -5.46 -1.17 -6.85
C HIS A 41 -4.56 -1.98 -7.78
N ILE A 42 -3.42 -2.42 -7.27
CA ILE A 42 -2.47 -3.30 -7.97
C ILE A 42 -2.08 -4.40 -6.98
N PRO A 43 -2.70 -5.58 -7.04
CA PRO A 43 -2.47 -6.60 -6.03
C PRO A 43 -1.08 -7.23 -6.12
N TRP A 44 -0.46 -7.45 -4.95
CA TRP A 44 0.78 -8.20 -4.83
C TRP A 44 0.55 -9.69 -5.08
N TYR A 45 -0.59 -10.19 -4.61
CA TYR A 45 -1.14 -11.49 -5.00
C TYR A 45 -2.66 -11.40 -4.95
N GLU A 46 -3.32 -12.35 -5.60
CA GLU A 46 -4.78 -12.34 -5.68
C GLU A 46 -5.34 -13.74 -5.49
N TYR A 47 -6.54 -13.80 -4.92
CA TYR A 47 -7.30 -15.04 -4.77
C TYR A 47 -7.79 -15.51 -6.15
N PRO A 48 -7.83 -16.82 -6.46
CA PRO A 48 -7.57 -17.92 -5.54
C PRO A 48 -6.13 -18.43 -5.53
N GLU A 49 -5.30 -18.08 -6.50
CA GLU A 49 -3.95 -18.65 -6.67
C GLU A 49 -2.99 -18.22 -5.57
N MET A 50 -3.12 -16.99 -5.12
CA MET A 50 -2.28 -16.41 -4.06
C MET A 50 -0.79 -16.47 -4.39
N GLN A 51 -0.45 -16.42 -5.69
CA GLN A 51 0.94 -16.49 -6.15
C GLN A 51 1.52 -15.09 -6.33
N VAL A 52 2.72 -14.94 -5.82
CA VAL A 52 3.49 -13.70 -5.94
C VAL A 52 4.32 -13.77 -7.23
N ASP A 53 4.22 -12.73 -8.05
CA ASP A 53 5.03 -12.54 -9.24
C ASP A 53 5.63 -11.13 -9.19
N PRO A 54 6.83 -10.96 -8.60
CA PRO A 54 7.43 -9.65 -8.41
C PRO A 54 7.65 -8.87 -9.71
N ALA A 55 8.07 -9.55 -10.78
CA ALA A 55 8.31 -8.88 -12.06
C ALA A 55 7.02 -8.35 -12.66
N ARG A 56 5.93 -9.11 -12.58
CA ARG A 56 4.63 -8.68 -13.06
C ARG A 56 4.11 -7.50 -12.25
N PHE A 57 4.25 -7.56 -10.93
CA PHE A 57 3.85 -6.46 -10.06
C PHE A 57 4.61 -5.17 -10.42
N ALA A 58 5.93 -5.25 -10.55
CA ALA A 58 6.75 -4.10 -10.91
C ALA A 58 6.35 -3.53 -12.27
N ALA A 59 6.06 -4.39 -13.25
CA ALA A 59 5.63 -3.96 -14.58
C ALA A 59 4.27 -3.24 -14.54
N GLN A 60 3.34 -3.73 -13.72
CA GLN A 60 2.03 -3.07 -13.54
C GLN A 60 2.18 -1.71 -12.87
N VAL A 61 3.01 -1.61 -11.84
CA VAL A 61 3.28 -0.33 -11.17
C VAL A 61 3.94 0.66 -12.13
N GLU A 62 4.91 0.21 -12.90
CA GLU A 62 5.58 1.06 -13.90
C GLU A 62 4.59 1.61 -14.93
N ARG A 63 3.67 0.79 -15.39
CA ARG A 63 2.64 1.20 -16.35
C ARG A 63 1.74 2.28 -15.77
N GLU A 64 1.27 2.09 -14.55
CA GLU A 64 0.41 3.08 -13.89
C GLU A 64 1.17 4.35 -13.57
N ALA A 65 2.43 4.26 -13.19
CA ALA A 65 3.26 5.40 -12.85
C ALA A 65 3.78 6.17 -14.07
N GLY A 66 3.78 5.52 -15.23
CA GLY A 66 4.35 6.11 -16.45
C GLY A 66 5.88 6.14 -16.43
N GLY A 67 6.51 5.26 -15.65
CA GLY A 67 7.96 5.18 -15.51
C GLY A 67 8.36 4.82 -14.09
N LYS A 68 9.63 5.03 -13.76
CA LYS A 68 10.23 4.63 -12.47
C LYS A 68 10.71 5.80 -11.62
N THR A 69 10.50 7.03 -12.08
CA THR A 69 10.92 8.24 -11.36
C THR A 69 9.86 8.81 -10.45
N ARG A 70 8.60 8.49 -10.72
CA ARG A 70 7.46 8.93 -9.92
C ARG A 70 7.49 8.21 -8.57
N PRO A 71 7.34 8.91 -7.43
CA PRO A 71 7.27 8.25 -6.13
C PRO A 71 6.10 7.28 -6.05
N VAL A 72 6.31 6.13 -5.44
CA VAL A 72 5.29 5.09 -5.26
C VAL A 72 5.10 4.84 -3.77
N VAL A 73 3.87 4.97 -3.31
CA VAL A 73 3.49 4.72 -1.92
C VAL A 73 2.67 3.43 -1.87
N LEU A 74 3.12 2.47 -1.06
CA LEU A 74 2.54 1.13 -0.99
C LEU A 74 1.77 0.93 0.31
N LEU A 75 0.53 0.47 0.18
CA LEU A 75 -0.37 0.17 1.29
C LEU A 75 -0.77 -1.31 1.26
N CYS A 76 -0.70 -1.97 2.41
CA CYS A 76 -1.31 -3.28 2.60
C CYS A 76 -2.11 -3.31 3.90
N ARG A 77 -2.41 -4.49 4.43
CA ARG A 77 -3.26 -4.60 5.63
C ARG A 77 -2.56 -4.12 6.89
N SER A 78 -1.31 -4.57 7.10
CA SER A 78 -0.58 -4.31 8.34
C SER A 78 0.86 -3.84 8.13
N GLY A 79 1.28 -3.63 6.88
CA GLY A 79 2.63 -3.19 6.55
C GLY A 79 3.63 -4.32 6.30
N ARG A 80 3.16 -5.54 6.11
CA ARG A 80 4.04 -6.71 5.88
C ARG A 80 4.24 -7.04 4.41
N ARG A 81 3.15 -7.12 3.62
CA ARG A 81 3.23 -7.42 2.18
C ARG A 81 3.97 -6.32 1.43
N THR A 82 3.90 -5.10 1.91
CA THR A 82 4.59 -3.95 1.32
C THR A 82 6.11 -4.06 1.39
N LEU A 83 6.67 -4.83 2.31
CA LEU A 83 8.12 -4.97 2.43
C LEU A 83 8.73 -5.72 1.24
N PRO A 84 8.31 -6.96 0.92
CA PRO A 84 8.82 -7.62 -0.27
C PRO A 84 8.39 -6.92 -1.56
N ALA A 85 7.20 -6.33 -1.60
CA ALA A 85 6.74 -5.61 -2.78
C ALA A 85 7.61 -4.37 -3.05
N GLY A 86 7.92 -3.61 -2.01
CA GLY A 86 8.81 -2.46 -2.12
C GLY A 86 10.21 -2.85 -2.54
N ALA A 87 10.73 -3.95 -1.98
CA ALA A 87 12.03 -4.48 -2.40
C ALA A 87 12.05 -4.85 -3.88
N ALA A 88 10.95 -5.42 -4.39
CA ALA A 88 10.83 -5.75 -5.81
C ALA A 88 10.86 -4.50 -6.69
N LEU A 89 10.19 -3.43 -6.27
CA LEU A 89 10.21 -2.16 -7.00
C LEU A 89 11.60 -1.54 -7.00
N GLU A 90 12.29 -1.55 -5.86
CA GLU A 90 13.63 -1.03 -5.78
C GLU A 90 14.60 -1.83 -6.65
N ALA A 91 14.49 -3.15 -6.65
CA ALA A 91 15.29 -4.01 -7.50
C ALA A 91 15.01 -3.76 -8.99
N ALA A 92 13.81 -3.35 -9.33
CA ALA A 92 13.42 -2.99 -10.70
C ALA A 92 13.87 -1.58 -11.09
N GLY A 93 14.45 -0.80 -10.18
CA GLY A 93 15.02 0.52 -10.46
C GLY A 93 14.11 1.70 -10.13
N PHE A 94 13.05 1.51 -9.36
CA PHE A 94 12.22 2.64 -8.92
C PHE A 94 13.01 3.55 -7.97
N GLY A 95 12.90 4.86 -8.21
CA GLY A 95 13.72 5.84 -7.50
C GLY A 95 13.27 6.13 -6.08
N GLU A 96 11.97 6.11 -5.82
CA GLU A 96 11.45 6.37 -4.47
C GLU A 96 10.24 5.47 -4.19
N VAL A 97 10.36 4.66 -3.14
CA VAL A 97 9.31 3.75 -2.68
C VAL A 97 9.06 4.01 -1.21
N VAL A 98 7.79 4.18 -0.85
CA VAL A 98 7.35 4.45 0.51
C VAL A 98 6.44 3.32 0.99
N ASN A 99 6.74 2.78 2.16
CA ASN A 99 5.90 1.81 2.84
C ASN A 99 5.02 2.52 3.87
N VAL A 100 3.72 2.29 3.82
CA VAL A 100 2.81 2.75 4.89
C VAL A 100 2.90 1.76 6.05
N VAL A 101 3.61 2.16 7.08
CA VAL A 101 3.78 1.36 8.30
C VAL A 101 2.41 1.15 8.95
N HIS A 102 2.16 -0.04 9.46
CA HIS A 102 0.89 -0.48 10.04
C HIS A 102 -0.26 -0.66 9.03
N GLY A 103 -0.11 -0.17 7.82
CA GLY A 103 -1.06 -0.39 6.75
C GLY A 103 -2.46 0.18 7.00
N PHE A 104 -3.45 -0.41 6.33
CA PHE A 104 -4.83 0.08 6.38
C PHE A 104 -5.55 -0.30 7.67
N GLU A 105 -5.36 -1.54 8.13
CA GLU A 105 -6.09 -2.08 9.28
C GLU A 105 -5.26 -2.13 10.56
N GLY A 106 -3.92 -2.00 10.46
CA GLY A 106 -3.06 -2.03 11.60
C GLY A 106 -2.68 -3.44 12.06
N GLU A 107 -1.95 -3.49 13.14
CA GLU A 107 -1.51 -4.74 13.76
C GLU A 107 -2.60 -5.35 14.63
N LEU A 108 -2.48 -6.65 14.89
CA LEU A 108 -3.37 -7.33 15.83
C LEU A 108 -3.07 -6.88 17.25
N ASP A 109 -4.12 -6.65 18.02
CA ASP A 109 -4.01 -6.42 19.45
C ASP A 109 -3.86 -7.75 20.21
N ALA A 110 -3.83 -7.69 21.55
CA ALA A 110 -3.70 -8.88 22.40
C ALA A 110 -4.88 -9.86 22.26
N HIS A 111 -5.99 -9.42 21.70
CA HIS A 111 -7.19 -10.23 21.47
C HIS A 111 -7.37 -10.62 20.00
N PHE A 112 -6.30 -10.50 19.19
CA PHE A 112 -6.30 -10.84 17.77
C PHE A 112 -7.29 -10.00 16.97
N ARG A 113 -7.41 -8.72 17.28
CA ARG A 113 -8.28 -7.78 16.56
C ARG A 113 -7.45 -6.67 15.92
N ARG A 114 -7.85 -6.26 14.72
CA ARG A 114 -7.27 -5.11 14.02
C ARG A 114 -8.11 -3.86 14.25
N GLY A 115 -7.52 -2.71 13.96
CA GLY A 115 -8.19 -1.42 14.07
C GLY A 115 -8.25 -0.88 15.50
N ARG A 116 -7.43 -1.41 16.40
CA ARG A 116 -7.44 -1.03 17.81
C ARG A 116 -6.13 -0.46 18.32
N LEU A 117 -5.05 -0.63 17.58
CA LEU A 117 -3.73 -0.14 17.98
C LEU A 117 -3.22 0.96 17.08
N ASN A 118 -3.31 0.75 15.78
CA ASN A 118 -2.70 1.61 14.79
C ASN A 118 -3.30 1.32 13.42
N GLY A 119 -2.81 2.02 12.39
CA GLY A 119 -3.25 1.86 11.01
C GLY A 119 -4.01 3.06 10.49
N TRP A 120 -4.21 3.08 9.16
CA TRP A 120 -4.86 4.19 8.47
C TRP A 120 -6.23 4.53 9.05
N ARG A 121 -7.10 3.51 9.21
CA ARG A 121 -8.45 3.72 9.76
C ARG A 121 -8.41 4.13 11.22
N PHE A 122 -7.55 3.48 12.01
CA PHE A 122 -7.40 3.80 13.43
C PHE A 122 -7.04 5.28 13.62
N ASP A 123 -6.18 5.81 12.75
CA ASP A 123 -5.73 7.20 12.82
C ASP A 123 -6.78 8.19 12.32
N GLY A 124 -7.95 7.73 11.90
CA GLY A 124 -9.03 8.59 11.48
C GLY A 124 -8.84 9.24 10.12
N LEU A 125 -7.95 8.71 9.29
CA LEU A 125 -7.69 9.24 7.96
C LEU A 125 -8.83 8.85 6.99
N PRO A 126 -9.03 9.60 5.90
CA PRO A 126 -10.14 9.33 4.99
C PRO A 126 -10.08 7.95 4.35
N TRP A 127 -11.22 7.29 4.27
CA TRP A 127 -11.37 6.02 3.58
C TRP A 127 -12.81 5.82 3.14
N GLU A 128 -12.98 4.92 2.17
CA GLU A 128 -14.28 4.62 1.58
C GLU A 128 -14.38 3.13 1.27
N GLN A 129 -15.60 2.66 1.09
CA GLN A 129 -15.87 1.30 0.63
C GLN A 129 -16.50 1.36 -0.75
N MET A 130 -16.56 0.22 -1.43
CA MET A 130 -17.04 0.09 -2.80
C MET A 130 -18.31 0.85 -3.12
#